data_92b62b785fc20bcf148447e3b0c979c4
#
_entry.id   92b62b785fc20bcf148447e3b0c979c4
#
_cell.length_a   1.000
_cell.length_b   1.000
_cell.length_c   1.000
_cell.angle_alpha   90.00
_cell.angle_beta   90.00
_cell.angle_gamma   90.00
#
_symmetry.space_group_name_H-M   'P 1'
#
loop_
_entity.id
_entity.type
_entity.pdbx_description
1 polymer ?
#
loop_
_entity_poly.entity_id
_entity_poly.type
_entity_poly.pdbx_seq_one_letter_code
_entity_poly.pdbx_strand_id
1 'polypeptide(L)'
;MSRLQGRLALVTGASRGIGAAVAQLLAGEGARVVRVARTLERRTSDAVQDLPCDLTDWDQVNRLASTIIDSSGPPDILVSNAGAFLFQRLETTEPADLDRQLAVNLRAPFAVARAFLPAMARRGQGSFITVGSVADHVGYPENAAYSASKYGLRGLHETLLQEYRGTGVRLTLVSPGPTDTSAWDPFDPDHREGFIPRAGMLRPADVAEAVLFVATRPAHVLIDWLRLGPTGKT
;
A
#
# COMPACT_ATOMS: atom_id res chain seq x y z
N MET A 1 -1.77 18.37 18.95
CA MET A 1 -2.13 19.04 17.67
C MET A 1 -2.17 17.98 16.59
N SER A 2 -3.20 17.99 15.76
CA SER A 2 -3.38 17.05 14.66
C SER A 2 -2.29 17.31 13.59
N ARG A 3 -1.51 16.27 13.25
CA ARG A 3 -0.32 16.38 12.37
C ARG A 3 -0.70 16.54 10.88
N LEU A 4 -1.93 16.17 10.51
CA LEU A 4 -2.38 16.09 9.11
C LEU A 4 -3.64 16.94 8.86
N GLN A 5 -3.92 17.94 9.71
CA GLN A 5 -5.08 18.80 9.54
C GLN A 5 -5.12 19.44 8.14
N GLY A 6 -6.25 19.29 7.44
CA GLY A 6 -6.47 19.84 6.11
C GLY A 6 -5.79 19.07 4.97
N ARG A 7 -5.07 17.98 5.25
CA ARG A 7 -4.46 17.13 4.21
C ARG A 7 -5.47 16.13 3.64
N LEU A 8 -5.40 15.89 2.34
CA LEU A 8 -6.12 14.82 1.67
C LEU A 8 -5.24 13.58 1.57
N ALA A 9 -5.69 12.46 2.15
CA ALA A 9 -5.04 11.17 2.02
C ALA A 9 -5.90 10.20 1.20
N LEU A 10 -5.27 9.45 0.31
CA LEU A 10 -5.89 8.35 -0.42
C LEU A 10 -5.20 7.05 -0.03
N VAL A 11 -5.99 6.04 0.39
CA VAL A 11 -5.47 4.73 0.80
C VAL A 11 -6.15 3.62 0.01
N THR A 12 -5.36 2.86 -0.75
CA THR A 12 -5.86 1.71 -1.50
C THR A 12 -5.81 0.42 -0.66
N GLY A 13 -6.74 -0.51 -0.93
CA GLY A 13 -6.85 -1.73 -0.12
C GLY A 13 -7.30 -1.45 1.32
N ALA A 14 -8.09 -0.39 1.52
CA ALA A 14 -8.43 0.14 2.84
C ALA A 14 -9.65 -0.52 3.52
N SER A 15 -10.15 -1.65 3.00
CA SER A 15 -11.29 -2.36 3.61
C SER A 15 -10.92 -3.17 4.85
N ARG A 16 -9.65 -3.59 4.99
CA ARG A 16 -9.15 -4.43 6.09
C ARG A 16 -7.63 -4.33 6.25
N GLY A 17 -7.10 -4.96 7.29
CA GLY A 17 -5.67 -5.14 7.53
C GLY A 17 -4.90 -3.83 7.60
N ILE A 18 -3.73 -3.79 6.99
CA ILE A 18 -2.82 -2.63 7.01
C ILE A 18 -3.51 -1.38 6.45
N GLY A 19 -4.19 -1.48 5.30
CA GLY A 19 -4.84 -0.33 4.67
C GLY A 19 -5.94 0.29 5.54
N ALA A 20 -6.74 -0.51 6.24
CA ALA A 20 -7.74 -0.01 7.16
C ALA A 20 -7.10 0.69 8.37
N ALA A 21 -6.04 0.10 8.95
CA ALA A 21 -5.31 0.70 10.07
C ALA A 21 -4.65 2.04 9.66
N VAL A 22 -4.04 2.10 8.48
CA VAL A 22 -3.47 3.34 7.92
C VAL A 22 -4.56 4.40 7.76
N ALA A 23 -5.67 4.05 7.12
CA ALA A 23 -6.76 4.99 6.90
C ALA A 23 -7.32 5.54 8.22
N GLN A 24 -7.53 4.68 9.21
CA GLN A 24 -7.98 5.07 10.53
C GLN A 24 -7.00 6.01 11.23
N LEU A 25 -5.70 5.69 11.20
CA LEU A 25 -4.67 6.50 11.85
C LEU A 25 -4.54 7.87 11.19
N LEU A 26 -4.52 7.94 9.85
CA LEU A 26 -4.44 9.22 9.14
C LEU A 26 -5.67 10.10 9.41
N ALA A 27 -6.87 9.52 9.48
CA ALA A 27 -8.09 10.24 9.85
C ALA A 27 -8.03 10.75 11.29
N GLY A 28 -7.55 9.94 12.24
CA GLY A 28 -7.32 10.33 13.64
C GLY A 28 -6.32 11.47 13.79
N GLU A 29 -5.37 11.60 12.86
CA GLU A 29 -4.41 12.70 12.77
C GLU A 29 -4.96 13.93 12.02
N GLY A 30 -6.24 13.94 11.65
CA GLY A 30 -6.95 15.08 11.06
C GLY A 30 -6.91 15.15 9.54
N ALA A 31 -6.43 14.12 8.85
CA ALA A 31 -6.55 14.05 7.41
C ALA A 31 -7.99 13.75 6.98
N ARG A 32 -8.42 14.31 5.86
CA ARG A 32 -9.56 13.82 5.10
C ARG A 32 -9.11 12.61 4.30
N VAL A 33 -9.70 11.44 4.53
CA VAL A 33 -9.23 10.17 3.97
C VAL A 33 -10.20 9.63 2.94
N VAL A 34 -9.71 9.35 1.73
CA VAL A 34 -10.42 8.55 0.72
C VAL A 34 -9.93 7.11 0.84
N ARG A 35 -10.84 6.20 1.22
CA ARG A 35 -10.58 4.77 1.27
C ARG A 35 -11.04 4.11 -0.03
N VAL A 36 -10.17 3.31 -0.63
CA VAL A 36 -10.43 2.65 -1.91
C VAL A 36 -10.27 1.14 -1.75
N ALA A 37 -11.32 0.38 -2.05
CA ALA A 37 -11.27 -1.08 -2.18
C ALA A 37 -12.51 -1.59 -2.92
N ARG A 38 -12.45 -2.82 -3.45
CA ARG A 38 -13.56 -3.44 -4.21
C ARG A 38 -14.82 -3.64 -3.38
N THR A 39 -14.66 -3.94 -2.09
CA THR A 39 -15.75 -4.35 -1.18
C THR A 39 -16.30 -3.22 -0.32
N LEU A 40 -15.81 -2.00 -0.50
CA LEU A 40 -16.37 -0.85 0.19
C LEU A 40 -17.67 -0.41 -0.49
N GLU A 41 -18.67 -0.10 0.32
CA GLU A 41 -19.85 0.63 -0.14
C GLU A 41 -19.51 2.12 -0.22
N ARG A 42 -20.08 2.83 -1.20
CA ARG A 42 -19.90 4.28 -1.30
C ARG A 42 -20.50 4.98 -0.09
N ARG A 43 -19.66 5.60 0.71
CA ARG A 43 -20.03 6.39 1.89
C ARG A 43 -19.20 7.66 1.94
N THR A 44 -19.76 8.71 2.49
CA THR A 44 -19.04 9.98 2.70
C THR A 44 -19.43 10.54 4.05
N SER A 45 -18.40 10.89 4.83
CA SER A 45 -18.49 11.71 6.03
C SER A 45 -17.48 12.85 5.93
N ASP A 46 -17.45 13.75 6.90
CA ASP A 46 -16.52 14.89 6.90
C ASP A 46 -15.05 14.44 6.87
N ALA A 47 -14.73 13.33 7.54
CA ALA A 47 -13.36 12.84 7.68
C ALA A 47 -13.02 11.69 6.70
N VAL A 48 -14.00 10.88 6.28
CA VAL A 48 -13.75 9.65 5.50
C VAL A 48 -14.75 9.51 4.36
N GLN A 49 -14.20 9.27 3.17
CA GLN A 49 -14.95 8.92 1.96
C GLN A 49 -14.57 7.51 1.49
N ASP A 50 -15.58 6.66 1.28
CA ASP A 50 -15.38 5.30 0.77
C ASP A 50 -15.76 5.25 -0.71
N LEU A 51 -14.83 4.77 -1.54
CA LEU A 51 -15.03 4.63 -2.97
C LEU A 51 -14.73 3.20 -3.42
N PRO A 52 -15.74 2.46 -3.92
CA PRO A 52 -15.49 1.15 -4.51
C PRO A 52 -14.72 1.31 -5.82
N CYS A 53 -13.64 0.50 -5.98
CA CYS A 53 -12.87 0.45 -7.21
C CYS A 53 -12.10 -0.87 -7.30
N ASP A 54 -12.18 -1.53 -8.45
CA ASP A 54 -11.25 -2.59 -8.81
C ASP A 54 -10.00 -1.96 -9.45
N LEU A 55 -8.89 -2.01 -8.73
CA LEU A 55 -7.64 -1.41 -9.17
C LEU A 55 -6.95 -2.21 -10.30
N THR A 56 -7.44 -3.40 -10.63
CA THR A 56 -6.97 -4.16 -11.81
C THR A 56 -7.66 -3.71 -13.10
N ASP A 57 -8.73 -2.95 -12.99
CA ASP A 57 -9.46 -2.31 -14.09
C ASP A 57 -8.95 -0.87 -14.28
N TRP A 58 -8.26 -0.64 -15.37
CA TRP A 58 -7.64 0.65 -15.70
C TRP A 58 -8.64 1.79 -15.86
N ASP A 59 -9.82 1.50 -16.42
CA ASP A 59 -10.85 2.51 -16.63
C ASP A 59 -11.48 2.93 -15.30
N GLN A 60 -11.67 2.00 -14.36
CA GLN A 60 -12.09 2.34 -13.02
C GLN A 60 -11.05 3.21 -12.30
N VAL A 61 -9.77 2.88 -12.41
CA VAL A 61 -8.69 3.69 -11.81
C VAL A 61 -8.63 5.08 -12.41
N ASN A 62 -8.77 5.22 -13.73
CA ASN A 62 -8.78 6.52 -14.40
C ASN A 62 -9.99 7.36 -13.96
N ARG A 63 -11.20 6.77 -13.91
CA ARG A 63 -12.40 7.45 -13.40
C ARG A 63 -12.26 7.87 -11.94
N LEU A 64 -11.70 7.00 -11.09
CA LEU A 64 -11.42 7.31 -9.70
C LEU A 64 -10.50 8.53 -9.58
N ALA A 65 -9.40 8.54 -10.35
CA ALA A 65 -8.43 9.62 -10.31
C ALA A 65 -9.05 10.96 -10.78
N SER A 66 -9.77 10.96 -11.90
CA SER A 66 -10.48 12.16 -12.38
C SER A 66 -11.47 12.67 -11.31
N THR A 67 -12.29 11.78 -10.76
CA THR A 67 -13.28 12.16 -9.73
C THR A 67 -12.62 12.85 -8.53
N ILE A 68 -11.50 12.32 -8.03
CA ILE A 68 -10.81 12.86 -6.86
C ILE A 68 -10.09 14.17 -7.21
N ILE A 69 -9.36 14.19 -8.33
CA ILE A 69 -8.55 15.34 -8.72
C ILE A 69 -9.44 16.53 -9.05
N ASP A 70 -10.55 16.33 -9.76
CA ASP A 70 -11.48 17.40 -10.16
C ASP A 70 -12.24 17.98 -8.97
N SER A 71 -12.59 17.14 -7.97
CA SER A 71 -13.35 17.59 -6.80
C SER A 71 -12.51 18.14 -5.66
N SER A 72 -11.28 17.67 -5.49
CA SER A 72 -10.48 17.93 -4.29
C SER A 72 -9.01 18.23 -4.56
N GLY A 73 -8.59 18.17 -5.81
CA GLY A 73 -7.18 18.19 -6.18
C GLY A 73 -6.48 16.85 -5.96
N PRO A 74 -5.22 16.71 -6.40
CA PRO A 74 -4.44 15.50 -6.17
C PRO A 74 -4.18 15.30 -4.67
N PRO A 75 -4.14 14.04 -4.17
CA PRO A 75 -3.93 13.77 -2.75
C PRO A 75 -2.58 14.29 -2.25
N ASP A 76 -2.54 14.78 -1.01
CA ASP A 76 -1.28 15.13 -0.33
C ASP A 76 -0.49 13.88 0.06
N ILE A 77 -1.21 12.81 0.40
CA ILE A 77 -0.66 11.53 0.80
C ILE A 77 -1.40 10.45 0.00
N LEU A 78 -0.68 9.68 -0.80
CA LEU A 78 -1.23 8.51 -1.48
C LEU A 78 -0.52 7.26 -0.95
N VAL A 79 -1.31 6.33 -0.38
CA VAL A 79 -0.81 5.05 0.12
C VAL A 79 -1.29 3.94 -0.81
N SER A 80 -0.38 3.45 -1.65
CA SER A 80 -0.58 2.30 -2.53
C SER A 80 -0.34 1.02 -1.75
N ASN A 81 -1.41 0.51 -1.11
CA ASN A 81 -1.36 -0.63 -0.19
C ASN A 81 -2.11 -1.86 -0.70
N ALA A 82 -3.03 -1.72 -1.63
CA ALA A 82 -3.77 -2.87 -2.16
C ALA A 82 -2.83 -4.00 -2.60
N GLY A 83 -3.11 -5.21 -2.16
CA GLY A 83 -2.27 -6.36 -2.43
C GLY A 83 -3.01 -7.68 -2.21
N ALA A 84 -2.45 -8.75 -2.78
CA ALA A 84 -2.84 -10.13 -2.56
C ALA A 84 -1.64 -10.92 -2.08
N PHE A 85 -1.87 -11.87 -1.18
CA PHE A 85 -0.85 -12.78 -0.68
C PHE A 85 -1.15 -14.19 -1.19
N LEU A 86 -0.11 -14.91 -1.58
CA LEU A 86 -0.17 -16.33 -1.93
C LEU A 86 1.02 -17.03 -1.28
N PHE A 87 0.73 -18.13 -0.60
CA PHE A 87 1.73 -19.04 -0.07
C PHE A 87 1.45 -20.43 -0.64
N GLN A 88 2.26 -20.86 -1.64
CA GLN A 88 2.03 -22.07 -2.40
C GLN A 88 3.33 -22.53 -3.06
N ARG A 89 3.56 -23.87 -3.06
CA ARG A 89 4.72 -24.48 -3.70
C ARG A 89 4.67 -24.27 -5.22
N LEU A 90 5.84 -24.11 -5.85
CA LEU A 90 5.94 -23.83 -7.28
C LEU A 90 5.22 -24.86 -8.13
N GLU A 91 5.36 -26.13 -7.81
CA GLU A 91 4.77 -27.24 -8.57
C GLU A 91 3.25 -27.32 -8.53
N THR A 92 2.61 -26.62 -7.57
CA THR A 92 1.15 -26.54 -7.45
C THR A 92 0.61 -25.15 -7.78
N THR A 93 1.49 -24.17 -8.08
CA THR A 93 1.08 -22.80 -8.46
C THR A 93 0.63 -22.80 -9.92
N GLU A 94 -0.64 -22.51 -10.14
CA GLU A 94 -1.20 -22.41 -11.49
C GLU A 94 -0.82 -21.08 -12.17
N PRO A 95 -0.76 -21.02 -13.51
CA PRO A 95 -0.53 -19.76 -14.24
C PRO A 95 -1.48 -18.63 -13.81
N ALA A 96 -2.75 -18.96 -13.55
CA ALA A 96 -3.74 -17.98 -13.07
C ALA A 96 -3.40 -17.38 -11.69
N ASP A 97 -2.71 -18.13 -10.84
CA ASP A 97 -2.24 -17.62 -9.54
C ASP A 97 -1.14 -16.56 -9.74
N LEU A 98 -0.18 -16.83 -10.62
CA LEU A 98 0.84 -15.87 -10.99
C LEU A 98 0.22 -14.60 -11.59
N ASP A 99 -0.68 -14.76 -12.55
CA ASP A 99 -1.37 -13.65 -13.21
C ASP A 99 -2.12 -12.79 -12.18
N ARG A 100 -2.79 -13.40 -11.22
CA ARG A 100 -3.49 -12.71 -10.14
C ARG A 100 -2.52 -11.95 -9.24
N GLN A 101 -1.37 -12.55 -8.87
CA GLN A 101 -0.35 -11.86 -8.06
C GLN A 101 0.21 -10.64 -8.81
N LEU A 102 0.54 -10.78 -10.09
CA LEU A 102 1.03 -9.69 -10.92
C LEU A 102 -0.04 -8.62 -11.15
N ALA A 103 -1.29 -8.99 -11.38
CA ALA A 103 -2.38 -8.04 -11.58
C ALA A 103 -2.60 -7.15 -10.36
N VAL A 104 -2.65 -7.74 -9.16
CA VAL A 104 -2.97 -7.00 -7.92
C VAL A 104 -1.74 -6.31 -7.33
N ASN A 105 -0.58 -6.98 -7.31
CA ASN A 105 0.61 -6.48 -6.61
C ASN A 105 1.53 -5.61 -7.47
N LEU A 106 1.39 -5.62 -8.80
CA LEU A 106 2.25 -4.86 -9.71
C LEU A 106 1.46 -3.98 -10.68
N ARG A 107 0.52 -4.54 -11.46
CA ARG A 107 -0.23 -3.76 -12.45
C ARG A 107 -1.16 -2.73 -11.80
N ALA A 108 -1.84 -3.07 -10.72
CA ALA A 108 -2.70 -2.14 -10.00
C ALA A 108 -1.92 -0.97 -9.38
N PRO A 109 -0.81 -1.15 -8.63
CA PRO A 109 0.07 -0.06 -8.22
C PRO A 109 0.59 0.80 -9.37
N PHE A 110 0.96 0.19 -10.50
CA PHE A 110 1.36 0.93 -11.70
C PHE A 110 0.22 1.82 -12.21
N ALA A 111 -1.00 1.30 -12.32
CA ALA A 111 -2.16 2.07 -12.76
C ALA A 111 -2.45 3.24 -11.82
N VAL A 112 -2.38 3.02 -10.50
CA VAL A 112 -2.56 4.07 -9.48
C VAL A 112 -1.45 5.15 -9.61
N ALA A 113 -0.19 4.75 -9.72
CA ALA A 113 0.92 5.68 -9.89
C ALA A 113 0.74 6.53 -11.15
N ARG A 114 0.45 5.89 -12.30
CA ARG A 114 0.21 6.56 -13.57
C ARG A 114 -0.95 7.56 -13.51
N ALA A 115 -2.00 7.25 -12.77
CA ALA A 115 -3.19 8.10 -12.68
C ALA A 115 -3.01 9.34 -11.78
N PHE A 116 -2.20 9.24 -10.71
CA PHE A 116 -2.11 10.29 -9.70
C PHE A 116 -0.77 11.05 -9.69
N LEU A 117 0.37 10.36 -9.89
CA LEU A 117 1.68 11.00 -9.78
C LEU A 117 1.88 12.21 -10.67
N PRO A 118 1.42 12.23 -11.95
CA PRO A 118 1.59 13.41 -12.79
C PRO A 118 0.89 14.67 -12.23
N ALA A 119 -0.29 14.49 -11.62
CA ALA A 119 -1.01 15.61 -11.01
C ALA A 119 -0.36 16.06 -9.69
N MET A 120 0.15 15.13 -8.87
CA MET A 120 0.92 15.45 -7.67
C MET A 120 2.20 16.21 -8.05
N ALA A 121 2.92 15.79 -9.08
CA ALA A 121 4.12 16.47 -9.56
C ALA A 121 3.84 17.87 -10.08
N ARG A 122 2.76 18.07 -10.86
CA ARG A 122 2.35 19.42 -11.30
C ARG A 122 2.03 20.35 -10.12
N ARG A 123 1.49 19.81 -9.01
CA ARG A 123 1.29 20.59 -7.78
C ARG A 123 2.61 20.89 -7.05
N GLY A 124 3.67 20.16 -7.34
CA GLY A 124 4.99 20.37 -6.74
C GLY A 124 5.15 19.87 -5.31
N GLN A 125 4.23 19.02 -4.82
CA GLN A 125 4.30 18.46 -3.45
C GLN A 125 3.46 17.21 -3.29
N GLY A 126 3.85 16.36 -2.34
CA GLY A 126 3.08 15.18 -1.93
C GLY A 126 3.95 14.04 -1.42
N SER A 127 3.32 13.01 -0.90
CA SER A 127 3.96 11.76 -0.48
C SER A 127 3.23 10.60 -1.15
N PHE A 128 3.96 9.83 -1.96
CA PHE A 128 3.50 8.57 -2.55
C PHE A 128 4.17 7.41 -1.82
N ILE A 129 3.41 6.66 -1.04
CA ILE A 129 3.90 5.60 -0.17
C ILE A 129 3.43 4.26 -0.73
N THR A 130 4.37 3.42 -1.15
CA THR A 130 4.11 2.06 -1.62
C THR A 130 4.28 1.08 -0.47
N VAL A 131 3.26 0.27 -0.18
CA VAL A 131 3.40 -0.82 0.79
C VAL A 131 3.85 -2.08 0.05
N GLY A 132 5.12 -2.40 0.21
CA GLY A 132 5.79 -3.58 -0.32
C GLY A 132 5.64 -4.81 0.57
N SER A 133 6.74 -5.47 0.84
CA SER A 133 6.86 -6.63 1.74
C SER A 133 8.35 -6.96 1.92
N VAL A 134 8.75 -7.64 2.98
CA VAL A 134 10.08 -8.29 3.04
C VAL A 134 10.34 -9.18 1.83
N ALA A 135 9.30 -9.71 1.20
CA ALA A 135 9.38 -10.50 -0.02
C ALA A 135 9.74 -9.68 -1.28
N ASP A 136 9.96 -8.38 -1.17
CA ASP A 136 10.47 -7.53 -2.26
C ASP A 136 12.01 -7.52 -2.34
N HIS A 137 12.70 -8.14 -1.38
CA HIS A 137 14.17 -8.22 -1.33
C HIS A 137 14.71 -9.54 -0.76
N VAL A 138 13.85 -10.41 -0.23
CA VAL A 138 14.21 -11.76 0.23
C VAL A 138 13.22 -12.76 -0.37
N GLY A 139 13.74 -13.82 -0.97
CA GLY A 139 12.91 -14.94 -1.43
C GLY A 139 12.64 -15.90 -0.28
N TYR A 140 11.40 -16.37 -0.21
CA TYR A 140 11.00 -17.40 0.75
C TYR A 140 10.48 -18.63 0.00
N PRO A 141 10.70 -19.85 0.52
CA PRO A 141 10.05 -21.05 -0.01
C PRO A 141 8.52 -20.83 -0.11
N GLU A 142 7.89 -21.48 -1.07
CA GLU A 142 6.43 -21.44 -1.28
C GLU A 142 5.85 -20.04 -1.60
N ASN A 143 6.69 -19.08 -1.99
CA ASN A 143 6.30 -17.70 -2.30
C ASN A 143 6.69 -17.25 -3.71
N ALA A 144 6.94 -18.15 -4.66
CA ALA A 144 7.51 -17.79 -5.96
C ALA A 144 6.70 -16.72 -6.69
N ALA A 145 5.38 -16.90 -6.86
CA ALA A 145 4.51 -15.94 -7.56
C ALA A 145 4.36 -14.63 -6.77
N TYR A 146 4.21 -14.72 -5.45
CA TYR A 146 4.12 -13.54 -4.59
C TYR A 146 5.43 -12.73 -4.60
N SER A 147 6.57 -13.39 -4.36
CA SER A 147 7.88 -12.73 -4.37
C SER A 147 8.16 -12.07 -5.73
N ALA A 148 7.92 -12.78 -6.84
CA ALA A 148 8.09 -12.20 -8.18
C ALA A 148 7.30 -10.91 -8.35
N SER A 149 6.04 -10.87 -7.89
CA SER A 149 5.20 -9.68 -7.94
C SER A 149 5.74 -8.54 -7.05
N LYS A 150 6.29 -8.85 -5.88
CA LYS A 150 6.82 -7.85 -4.93
C LYS A 150 8.20 -7.33 -5.34
N TYR A 151 9.08 -8.16 -5.90
CA TYR A 151 10.30 -7.69 -6.55
C TYR A 151 9.99 -6.76 -7.73
N GLY A 152 9.00 -7.12 -8.58
CA GLY A 152 8.53 -6.25 -9.65
C GLY A 152 8.01 -4.91 -9.13
N LEU A 153 7.23 -4.91 -8.05
CA LEU A 153 6.73 -3.71 -7.39
C LEU A 153 7.87 -2.82 -6.87
N ARG A 154 8.92 -3.42 -6.29
CA ARG A 154 10.10 -2.68 -5.85
C ARG A 154 10.81 -2.05 -7.04
N GLY A 155 11.05 -2.80 -8.13
CA GLY A 155 11.67 -2.26 -9.35
C GLY A 155 10.88 -1.09 -9.94
N LEU A 156 9.54 -1.20 -9.97
CA LEU A 156 8.66 -0.10 -10.35
C LEU A 156 8.87 1.12 -9.43
N HIS A 157 8.85 0.90 -8.12
CA HIS A 157 9.03 1.99 -7.14
C HIS A 157 10.38 2.70 -7.31
N GLU A 158 11.47 1.96 -7.44
CA GLU A 158 12.82 2.49 -7.62
C GLU A 158 12.93 3.33 -8.90
N THR A 159 12.29 2.90 -10.00
CA THR A 159 12.23 3.65 -11.25
C THR A 159 11.46 4.95 -11.08
N LEU A 160 10.25 4.89 -10.50
CA LEU A 160 9.42 6.07 -10.26
C LEU A 160 10.13 7.07 -9.32
N LEU A 161 10.88 6.59 -8.33
CA LEU A 161 11.69 7.44 -7.45
C LEU A 161 12.69 8.30 -8.24
N GLN A 162 13.30 7.75 -9.29
CA GLN A 162 14.22 8.52 -10.15
C GLN A 162 13.47 9.44 -11.10
N GLU A 163 12.38 8.99 -11.71
CA GLU A 163 11.58 9.79 -12.65
C GLU A 163 10.95 11.03 -12.00
N TYR A 164 10.53 10.91 -10.74
CA TYR A 164 9.89 12.00 -9.99
C TYR A 164 10.84 12.78 -9.08
N ARG A 165 12.16 12.52 -9.17
CA ARG A 165 13.15 13.29 -8.42
C ARG A 165 13.09 14.77 -8.80
N GLY A 166 13.10 15.65 -7.80
CA GLY A 166 13.06 17.11 -8.00
C GLY A 166 11.66 17.68 -8.28
N THR A 167 10.62 16.86 -8.38
CA THR A 167 9.24 17.32 -8.60
C THR A 167 8.53 17.81 -7.32
N GLY A 168 9.16 17.66 -6.14
CA GLY A 168 8.56 17.94 -4.84
C GLY A 168 7.69 16.79 -4.30
N VAL A 169 7.47 15.71 -5.08
CA VAL A 169 6.79 14.49 -4.61
C VAL A 169 7.82 13.54 -4.00
N ARG A 170 7.59 13.12 -2.77
CA ARG A 170 8.42 12.12 -2.09
C ARG A 170 7.84 10.74 -2.31
N LEU A 171 8.65 9.82 -2.79
CA LEU A 171 8.27 8.44 -2.97
C LEU A 171 8.96 7.56 -1.92
N THR A 172 8.20 6.74 -1.21
CA THR A 172 8.72 5.84 -0.16
C THR A 172 8.19 4.43 -0.36
N LEU A 173 9.08 3.44 -0.31
CA LEU A 173 8.72 2.04 -0.19
C LEU A 173 8.73 1.64 1.29
N VAL A 174 7.62 1.18 1.81
CA VAL A 174 7.51 0.59 3.15
C VAL A 174 7.40 -0.91 2.99
N SER A 175 8.38 -1.67 3.49
CA SER A 175 8.48 -3.13 3.34
C SER A 175 8.29 -3.82 4.68
N PRO A 176 7.03 -4.14 5.07
CA PRO A 176 6.75 -4.85 6.32
C PRO A 176 7.08 -6.33 6.21
N GLY A 177 7.51 -6.90 7.33
CA GLY A 177 7.54 -8.34 7.59
C GLY A 177 6.15 -8.92 7.80
N PRO A 178 6.07 -10.19 8.25
CA PRO A 178 4.81 -10.83 8.59
C PRO A 178 3.98 -9.92 9.50
N THR A 179 2.75 -9.62 9.05
CA THR A 179 1.83 -8.72 9.75
C THR A 179 0.51 -9.45 9.94
N ASP A 180 0.02 -9.49 11.17
CA ASP A 180 -1.22 -10.19 11.55
C ASP A 180 -2.43 -9.55 10.88
N THR A 181 -2.86 -10.16 9.80
CA THR A 181 -4.03 -9.77 9.00
C THR A 181 -4.77 -11.01 8.56
N SER A 182 -6.00 -10.85 8.08
CA SER A 182 -6.78 -11.94 7.49
C SER A 182 -6.16 -12.56 6.22
N ALA A 183 -5.05 -12.02 5.71
CA ALA A 183 -4.30 -12.67 4.63
C ALA A 183 -3.68 -14.00 5.06
N TRP A 184 -3.47 -14.20 6.36
CA TRP A 184 -2.93 -15.42 6.95
C TRP A 184 -4.00 -16.47 7.29
N ASP A 185 -5.31 -16.12 7.29
CA ASP A 185 -6.38 -17.04 7.69
C ASP A 185 -6.36 -18.39 6.95
N PRO A 186 -6.08 -18.43 5.62
CA PRO A 186 -6.04 -19.71 4.89
C PRO A 186 -4.86 -20.62 5.27
N PHE A 187 -3.85 -20.11 5.98
CA PHE A 187 -2.57 -20.80 6.21
C PHE A 187 -2.37 -21.24 7.65
N ASP A 188 -3.24 -20.81 8.57
CA ASP A 188 -3.21 -21.14 10.01
C ASP A 188 -1.80 -21.07 10.62
N PRO A 189 -1.18 -19.88 10.68
CA PRO A 189 0.21 -19.75 11.09
C PRO A 189 0.46 -20.15 12.54
N ASP A 190 -0.58 -20.18 13.39
CA ASP A 190 -0.46 -20.53 14.80
C ASP A 190 -0.25 -22.03 15.02
N HIS A 191 -0.65 -22.88 14.05
CA HIS A 191 -0.52 -24.33 14.15
C HIS A 191 0.38 -24.93 13.06
N ARG A 192 1.05 -24.11 12.26
CA ARG A 192 1.91 -24.57 11.17
C ARG A 192 3.38 -24.45 11.56
N GLU A 193 4.10 -25.57 11.54
CA GLU A 193 5.53 -25.62 11.80
C GLU A 193 6.33 -24.72 10.82
N GLY A 194 7.31 -23.99 11.32
CA GLY A 194 8.15 -23.07 10.53
C GLY A 194 7.53 -21.71 10.27
N PHE A 195 6.29 -21.45 10.73
CA PHE A 195 5.66 -20.15 10.65
C PHE A 195 5.86 -19.35 11.93
N ILE A 196 5.87 -18.03 11.78
CA ILE A 196 5.76 -17.13 12.95
C ILE A 196 4.30 -17.12 13.37
N PRO A 197 3.96 -17.47 14.63
CA PRO A 197 2.59 -17.38 15.11
C PRO A 197 2.11 -15.92 15.10
N ARG A 198 0.80 -15.69 15.00
CA ARG A 198 0.21 -14.35 14.92
C ARG A 198 0.67 -13.43 16.05
N ALA A 199 0.79 -13.95 17.26
CA ALA A 199 1.29 -13.20 18.42
C ALA A 199 2.72 -12.66 18.23
N GLY A 200 3.52 -13.29 17.36
CA GLY A 200 4.88 -12.87 17.03
C GLY A 200 4.97 -11.96 15.80
N MET A 201 3.87 -11.74 15.07
CA MET A 201 3.85 -10.88 13.89
C MET A 201 3.74 -9.40 14.27
N LEU A 202 4.03 -8.53 13.29
CA LEU A 202 3.66 -7.11 13.39
C LEU A 202 2.14 -6.99 13.46
N ARG A 203 1.65 -5.98 14.14
CA ARG A 203 0.24 -5.58 14.07
C ARG A 203 0.04 -4.62 12.88
N PRO A 204 -1.13 -4.56 12.25
CA PRO A 204 -1.44 -3.55 11.24
C PRO A 204 -1.16 -2.11 11.70
N ALA A 205 -1.35 -1.83 13.01
CA ALA A 205 -1.05 -0.54 13.62
C ALA A 205 0.45 -0.20 13.56
N ASP A 206 1.35 -1.17 13.71
CA ASP A 206 2.80 -0.93 13.67
C ASP A 206 3.22 -0.44 12.26
N VAL A 207 2.60 -1.02 11.21
CA VAL A 207 2.82 -0.58 9.83
C VAL A 207 2.18 0.80 9.58
N ALA A 208 1.00 1.05 10.15
CA ALA A 208 0.33 2.34 10.02
C ALA A 208 1.15 3.48 10.67
N GLU A 209 1.78 3.25 11.81
CA GLU A 209 2.70 4.21 12.45
C GLU A 209 3.92 4.49 11.57
N ALA A 210 4.48 3.48 10.91
CA ALA A 210 5.58 3.67 9.96
C ALA A 210 5.15 4.54 8.76
N VAL A 211 3.97 4.32 8.22
CA VAL A 211 3.38 5.14 7.14
C VAL A 211 3.17 6.58 7.62
N LEU A 212 2.61 6.79 8.80
CA LEU A 212 2.42 8.11 9.38
C LEU A 212 3.74 8.83 9.62
N PHE A 213 4.75 8.11 10.16
CA PHE A 213 6.09 8.65 10.33
C PHE A 213 6.65 9.19 9.02
N VAL A 214 6.56 8.44 7.93
CA VAL A 214 7.01 8.85 6.60
C VAL A 214 6.20 10.07 6.10
N ALA A 215 4.87 10.00 6.18
CA ALA A 215 3.97 11.03 5.67
C ALA A 215 4.18 12.40 6.36
N THR A 216 4.60 12.39 7.62
CA THR A 216 4.78 13.60 8.45
C THR A 216 6.19 14.17 8.42
N ARG A 217 7.12 13.63 7.64
CA ARG A 217 8.47 14.21 7.52
C ARG A 217 8.43 15.57 6.84
N PRO A 218 9.34 16.50 7.23
CA PRO A 218 9.51 17.77 6.52
C PRO A 218 9.72 17.57 5.01
N ALA A 219 9.30 18.53 4.19
CA ALA A 219 9.30 18.40 2.73
C ALA A 219 10.68 18.11 2.12
N HIS A 220 11.76 18.58 2.77
CA HIS A 220 13.14 18.34 2.34
C HIS A 220 13.71 16.96 2.74
N VAL A 221 12.96 16.19 3.55
CA VAL A 221 13.40 14.86 4.02
C VAL A 221 12.75 13.79 3.16
N LEU A 222 13.57 13.00 2.50
CA LEU A 222 13.16 11.80 1.79
C LEU A 222 13.58 10.56 2.57
N ILE A 223 12.64 9.67 2.82
CA ILE A 223 12.88 8.29 3.23
C ILE A 223 12.49 7.46 2.01
N ASP A 224 13.46 6.97 1.28
CA ASP A 224 13.24 6.22 0.05
C ASP A 224 12.77 4.79 0.32
N TRP A 225 13.30 4.19 1.39
CA TRP A 225 12.95 2.83 1.80
C TRP A 225 12.91 2.68 3.32
N LEU A 226 11.83 2.11 3.85
CA LEU A 226 11.66 1.79 5.26
C LEU A 226 11.27 0.33 5.43
N ARG A 227 12.13 -0.44 6.08
CA ARG A 227 11.86 -1.86 6.40
C ARG A 227 11.52 -1.99 7.87
N LEU A 228 10.53 -2.80 8.19
CA LEU A 228 10.17 -3.15 9.55
C LEU A 228 9.77 -4.62 9.62
N GLY A 229 10.12 -5.27 10.71
CA GLY A 229 9.82 -6.68 10.95
C GLY A 229 9.67 -6.96 12.43
N PRO A 230 9.12 -8.12 12.79
CA PRO A 230 9.07 -8.54 14.18
C PRO A 230 10.51 -8.78 14.70
N THR A 231 10.69 -8.62 16.01
CA THR A 231 12.00 -8.81 16.68
C THR A 231 12.33 -10.29 16.93
N GLY A 232 11.35 -11.19 16.78
CA GLY A 232 11.55 -12.63 16.89
C GLY A 232 12.34 -13.19 15.69
N LYS A 233 12.84 -14.44 15.82
CA LYS A 233 13.49 -15.13 14.68
C LYS A 233 12.43 -15.37 13.60
N THR A 234 12.68 -14.83 12.41
CA THR A 234 11.96 -15.11 11.17
C THR A 234 12.50 -16.36 10.53
#